data_eb7e8f27bd3006f062a68396b0cb0f7d
#
_entry.id   eb7e8f27bd3006f062a68396b0cb0f7d
#
_cell.length_a   1.000
_cell.length_b   1.000
_cell.length_c   1.000
_cell.angle_alpha   90.00
_cell.angle_beta   90.00
_cell.angle_gamma   90.00
#
_symmetry.space_group_name_H-M   'P 1'
#
loop_
_entity.id
_entity.type
_entity.pdbx_description
1 polymer ?
#
loop_
_entity_poly.entity_id
_entity_poly.type
_entity_poly.pdbx_seq_one_letter_code
_entity_poly.pdbx_strand_id
1 'polypeptide(L)'
;NYELNLDSKKGVMIIHGFSSTTFETAPLAHFLADKGFRVSSRNLPGHATTIEDCNSTPYYEWFDFVDRNLAELSADCDEVYVVGLSMGGILGLYLAGFFPINKLVVAAPVISFKNPFEVNVLVRLFHRIVTKQKKGKHPSGHNTIKNYSGYDHYPLIALNEFRKMNDIVFKKLNRVKCPLLYVHSEND
;
A
#
# COMPACT_ATOMS: atom_id res chain seq x y z
N ASN A 1 -3.84 12.29 5.17
CA ASN A 1 -2.97 12.59 4.03
C ASN A 1 -1.84 13.52 4.47
N TYR A 2 -0.66 13.33 3.91
CA TYR A 2 0.53 14.15 4.13
C TYR A 2 1.05 14.65 2.79
N GLU A 3 1.07 15.98 2.61
CA GLU A 3 1.71 16.68 1.51
C GLU A 3 2.68 17.67 2.15
N LEU A 4 3.97 17.34 2.12
CA LEU A 4 5.00 18.06 2.87
C LEU A 4 6.10 18.52 1.93
N ASN A 5 6.76 19.67 2.24
CA ASN A 5 7.91 20.19 1.51
C ASN A 5 7.65 20.39 0.00
N LEU A 6 6.59 21.07 -0.36
CA LEU A 6 6.10 21.20 -1.74
C LEU A 6 7.10 21.81 -2.71
N ASP A 7 8.10 22.57 -2.23
CA ASP A 7 9.11 23.23 -3.06
C ASP A 7 10.31 22.35 -3.41
N SER A 8 10.45 21.17 -2.78
CA SER A 8 11.55 20.25 -3.05
C SER A 8 11.40 19.57 -4.41
N LYS A 9 12.49 19.46 -5.15
CA LYS A 9 12.58 18.75 -6.42
C LYS A 9 12.87 17.25 -6.29
N LYS A 10 13.01 16.74 -5.07
CA LYS A 10 13.15 15.32 -4.76
C LYS A 10 11.86 14.81 -4.14
N GLY A 11 11.02 14.16 -4.94
CA GLY A 11 9.73 13.64 -4.52
C GLY A 11 9.81 12.24 -3.95
N VAL A 12 9.03 11.96 -2.90
CA VAL A 12 8.79 10.61 -2.40
C VAL A 12 7.31 10.36 -2.21
N MET A 13 6.81 9.33 -2.87
CA MET A 13 5.46 8.81 -2.70
C MET A 13 5.46 7.69 -1.68
N ILE A 14 4.62 7.77 -0.64
CA ILE A 14 4.51 6.73 0.39
C ILE A 14 3.12 6.10 0.32
N ILE A 15 3.06 4.77 0.18
CA ILE A 15 1.83 4.01 0.01
C ILE A 15 1.64 3.08 1.21
N HIS A 16 0.52 3.23 1.93
CA HIS A 16 0.19 2.45 3.12
C HIS A 16 -0.33 1.04 2.79
N GLY A 17 -0.50 0.19 3.82
CA GLY A 17 -0.95 -1.18 3.71
C GLY A 17 -2.48 -1.36 3.58
N PHE A 18 -2.91 -2.60 3.29
CA PHE A 18 -4.32 -2.97 3.19
C PHE A 18 -5.07 -2.76 4.50
N SER A 19 -6.27 -2.20 4.42
CA SER A 19 -7.13 -1.88 5.58
C SER A 19 -6.46 -1.00 6.65
N SER A 20 -5.41 -0.25 6.25
CA SER A 20 -4.68 0.74 7.04
C SER A 20 -4.97 2.16 6.56
N THR A 21 -4.19 3.13 6.99
CA THR A 21 -4.29 4.54 6.59
C THR A 21 -2.92 5.20 6.57
N THR A 22 -2.84 6.44 6.09
CA THR A 22 -1.61 7.24 6.12
C THR A 22 -1.07 7.49 7.54
N PHE A 23 -1.84 7.20 8.58
CA PHE A 23 -1.35 7.27 9.97
C PHE A 23 -0.19 6.29 10.20
N GLU A 24 -0.23 5.11 9.59
CA GLU A 24 0.84 4.10 9.63
C GLU A 24 2.16 4.65 9.08
N THR A 25 2.09 5.48 8.06
CA THR A 25 3.26 6.05 7.36
C THR A 25 3.69 7.42 7.88
N ALA A 26 2.93 8.02 8.80
CA ALA A 26 3.17 9.37 9.30
C ALA A 26 4.61 9.60 9.83
N PRO A 27 5.18 8.72 10.67
CA PRO A 27 6.54 8.94 11.17
C PRO A 27 7.58 8.97 10.04
N LEU A 28 7.42 8.10 9.03
CA LEU A 28 8.30 8.07 7.85
C LEU A 28 8.10 9.32 6.99
N ALA A 29 6.85 9.76 6.80
CA ALA A 29 6.54 10.96 6.04
C ALA A 29 7.24 12.21 6.62
N HIS A 30 7.12 12.41 7.92
CA HIS A 30 7.79 13.52 8.62
C HIS A 30 9.31 13.39 8.58
N PHE A 31 9.85 12.20 8.83
CA PHE A 31 11.29 11.96 8.76
C PHE A 31 11.87 12.30 7.38
N LEU A 32 11.21 11.89 6.29
CA LEU A 32 11.68 12.19 4.93
C LEU A 32 11.51 13.68 4.58
N ALA A 33 10.45 14.32 5.06
CA ALA A 33 10.29 15.76 4.90
C ALA A 33 11.42 16.54 5.61
N ASP A 34 11.80 16.14 6.84
CA ASP A 34 12.94 16.73 7.58
C ASP A 34 14.28 16.50 6.87
N LYS A 35 14.38 15.47 6.00
CA LYS A 35 15.54 15.23 5.13
C LYS A 35 15.48 15.99 3.81
N GLY A 36 14.51 16.87 3.62
CA GLY A 36 14.38 17.73 2.45
C GLY A 36 13.66 17.10 1.27
N PHE A 37 12.95 15.98 1.45
CA PHE A 37 12.10 15.41 0.40
C PHE A 37 10.72 16.07 0.37
N ARG A 38 10.18 16.28 -0.83
CA ARG A 38 8.75 16.50 -1.01
C ARG A 38 8.04 15.16 -0.80
N VAL A 39 7.14 15.11 0.17
CA VAL A 39 6.43 13.87 0.52
C VAL A 39 4.98 13.95 0.08
N SER A 40 4.53 12.93 -0.65
CA SER A 40 3.12 12.66 -0.90
C SER A 40 2.72 11.32 -0.29
N SER A 41 1.84 11.35 0.69
CA SER A 41 1.26 10.16 1.33
C SER A 41 -0.24 10.35 1.49
N ARG A 42 -1.03 9.65 0.67
CA ARG A 42 -2.48 9.79 0.58
C ARG A 42 -3.18 8.47 0.90
N ASN A 43 -4.35 8.54 1.52
CA ASN A 43 -5.18 7.36 1.72
C ASN A 43 -5.64 6.81 0.38
N LEU A 44 -5.46 5.51 0.19
CA LEU A 44 -5.95 4.78 -0.99
C LEU A 44 -7.49 4.81 -1.05
N PRO A 45 -8.11 4.75 -2.24
CA PRO A 45 -9.56 4.63 -2.37
C PRO A 45 -10.13 3.53 -1.49
N GLY A 46 -11.25 3.81 -0.84
CA GLY A 46 -11.89 2.91 0.11
C GLY A 46 -11.17 2.73 1.44
N HIS A 47 -10.08 3.48 1.71
CA HIS A 47 -9.36 3.44 3.00
C HIS A 47 -9.59 4.73 3.80
N ALA A 48 -9.53 4.65 5.12
CA ALA A 48 -9.86 5.74 6.05
C ALA A 48 -11.33 6.22 5.93
N THR A 49 -12.21 5.35 5.51
CA THR A 49 -13.66 5.56 5.35
C THR A 49 -14.44 4.45 6.07
N THR A 50 -15.23 3.64 5.37
CA THR A 50 -15.96 2.50 5.92
C THR A 50 -15.50 1.17 5.29
N ILE A 51 -15.82 0.04 5.95
CA ILE A 51 -15.55 -1.30 5.39
C ILE A 51 -16.35 -1.49 4.10
N GLU A 52 -17.54 -0.95 4.04
CA GLU A 52 -18.46 -0.99 2.90
C GLU A 52 -17.84 -0.23 1.70
N ASP A 53 -17.28 0.95 1.92
CA ASP A 53 -16.56 1.70 0.88
C ASP A 53 -15.34 0.91 0.37
N CYS A 54 -14.56 0.32 1.28
CA CYS A 54 -13.43 -0.50 0.91
C CYS A 54 -13.87 -1.71 0.08
N ASN A 55 -14.95 -2.38 0.48
CA ASN A 55 -15.52 -3.52 -0.25
C ASN A 55 -16.10 -3.13 -1.61
N SER A 56 -16.48 -1.89 -1.82
CA SER A 56 -16.98 -1.39 -3.12
C SER A 56 -15.86 -0.94 -4.07
N THR A 57 -14.61 -0.84 -3.57
CA THR A 57 -13.45 -0.36 -4.32
C THR A 57 -12.78 -1.52 -5.08
N PRO A 58 -12.86 -1.56 -6.41
CA PRO A 58 -12.16 -2.56 -7.21
C PRO A 58 -10.65 -2.22 -7.35
N TYR A 59 -9.82 -3.23 -7.61
CA TYR A 59 -8.36 -3.07 -7.63
C TYR A 59 -7.84 -2.05 -8.64
N TYR A 60 -8.52 -1.84 -9.76
CA TYR A 60 -8.08 -0.89 -10.78
C TYR A 60 -8.19 0.57 -10.31
N GLU A 61 -9.07 0.89 -9.35
CA GLU A 61 -9.12 2.22 -8.74
C GLU A 61 -7.86 2.50 -7.91
N TRP A 62 -7.27 1.47 -7.28
CA TRP A 62 -5.98 1.63 -6.61
C TRP A 62 -4.85 1.90 -7.59
N PHE A 63 -4.83 1.22 -8.77
CA PHE A 63 -3.88 1.52 -9.83
C PHE A 63 -4.05 2.94 -10.34
N ASP A 64 -5.26 3.32 -10.76
CA ASP A 64 -5.54 4.68 -11.27
C ASP A 64 -5.16 5.77 -10.27
N PHE A 65 -5.37 5.51 -8.98
CA PHE A 65 -5.03 6.46 -7.92
C PHE A 65 -3.52 6.64 -7.78
N VAL A 66 -2.75 5.54 -7.73
CA VAL A 66 -1.30 5.65 -7.58
C VAL A 66 -0.63 6.17 -8.84
N ASP A 67 -1.17 5.88 -10.04
CA ASP A 67 -0.71 6.41 -11.32
C ASP A 67 -0.85 7.94 -11.35
N ARG A 68 -2.04 8.46 -11.00
CA ARG A 68 -2.28 9.92 -10.94
C ARG A 68 -1.39 10.59 -9.90
N ASN A 69 -1.26 9.99 -8.72
CA ASN A 69 -0.44 10.54 -7.65
C ASN A 69 1.05 10.58 -8.04
N LEU A 70 1.55 9.53 -8.72
CA LEU A 70 2.90 9.51 -9.26
C LEU A 70 3.08 10.58 -10.35
N ALA A 71 2.10 10.73 -11.26
CA ALA A 71 2.16 11.73 -12.32
C ALA A 71 2.21 13.16 -11.76
N GLU A 72 1.36 13.48 -10.76
CA GLU A 72 1.37 14.76 -10.07
C GLU A 72 2.73 15.05 -9.42
N LEU A 73 3.30 14.06 -8.72
CA LEU A 73 4.61 14.22 -8.09
C LEU A 73 5.73 14.40 -9.12
N SER A 74 5.67 13.64 -10.22
CA SER A 74 6.67 13.68 -11.30
C SER A 74 6.62 14.96 -12.12
N ALA A 75 5.47 15.65 -12.17
CA ALA A 75 5.35 16.93 -12.85
C ALA A 75 6.15 18.05 -12.16
N ASP A 76 6.33 17.93 -10.85
CA ASP A 76 6.97 18.97 -10.03
C ASP A 76 8.39 18.60 -9.55
N CYS A 77 8.78 17.33 -9.63
CA CYS A 77 10.04 16.81 -9.10
C CYS A 77 10.95 16.26 -10.19
N ASP A 78 12.25 16.50 -10.06
CA ASP A 78 13.29 15.99 -10.96
C ASP A 78 13.66 14.52 -10.65
N GLU A 79 13.51 14.13 -9.39
CA GLU A 79 13.73 12.77 -8.91
C GLU A 79 12.51 12.28 -8.14
N VAL A 80 12.02 11.07 -8.44
CA VAL A 80 10.88 10.48 -7.75
C VAL A 80 11.23 9.12 -7.20
N TYR A 81 10.93 8.95 -5.92
CA TYR A 81 11.11 7.73 -5.14
C TYR A 81 9.75 7.20 -4.68
N VAL A 82 9.64 5.89 -4.57
CA VAL A 82 8.42 5.25 -4.04
C VAL A 82 8.77 4.39 -2.84
N VAL A 83 7.96 4.49 -1.80
CA VAL A 83 8.03 3.63 -0.60
C VAL A 83 6.66 3.00 -0.41
N GLY A 84 6.60 1.68 -0.39
CA GLY A 84 5.34 0.95 -0.20
C GLY A 84 5.40 -0.04 0.96
N LEU A 85 4.37 -0.05 1.80
CA LEU A 85 4.21 -0.97 2.93
C LEU A 85 3.15 -2.02 2.60
N SER A 86 3.46 -3.31 2.79
CA SER A 86 2.51 -4.41 2.60
C SER A 86 1.84 -4.37 1.22
N MET A 87 0.51 -4.15 1.11
CA MET A 87 -0.20 -3.91 -0.14
C MET A 87 0.39 -2.72 -0.92
N GLY A 88 0.77 -1.65 -0.22
CA GLY A 88 1.45 -0.50 -0.82
C GLY A 88 2.78 -0.88 -1.49
N GLY A 89 3.47 -1.90 -0.96
CA GLY A 89 4.66 -2.48 -1.60
C GLY A 89 4.35 -3.13 -2.95
N ILE A 90 3.21 -3.81 -3.07
CA ILE A 90 2.74 -4.39 -4.34
C ILE A 90 2.39 -3.28 -5.35
N LEU A 91 1.73 -2.20 -4.90
CA LEU A 91 1.46 -1.02 -5.74
C LEU A 91 2.76 -0.32 -6.15
N GLY A 92 3.76 -0.24 -5.27
CA GLY A 92 5.09 0.27 -5.61
C GLY A 92 5.80 -0.57 -6.68
N LEU A 93 5.72 -1.90 -6.60
CA LEU A 93 6.23 -2.81 -7.62
C LEU A 93 5.50 -2.65 -8.97
N TYR A 94 4.18 -2.43 -8.93
CA TYR A 94 3.40 -2.06 -10.11
C TYR A 94 3.96 -0.78 -10.74
N LEU A 95 4.05 0.31 -9.98
CA LEU A 95 4.55 1.59 -10.49
C LEU A 95 5.95 1.44 -11.10
N ALA A 96 6.87 0.77 -10.41
CA ALA A 96 8.24 0.54 -10.89
C ALA A 96 8.31 -0.32 -12.16
N GLY A 97 7.31 -1.15 -12.40
CA GLY A 97 7.21 -1.98 -13.61
C GLY A 97 6.65 -1.26 -14.84
N PHE A 98 5.97 -0.12 -14.64
CA PHE A 98 5.29 0.61 -15.73
C PHE A 98 5.79 2.03 -15.93
N PHE A 99 6.39 2.66 -14.90
CA PHE A 99 6.82 4.06 -14.92
C PHE A 99 8.30 4.18 -14.52
N PRO A 100 9.01 5.17 -15.06
CA PRO A 100 10.37 5.47 -14.64
C PRO A 100 10.36 6.12 -13.26
N ILE A 101 10.78 5.38 -12.25
CA ILE A 101 11.04 5.90 -10.91
C ILE A 101 12.52 5.72 -10.56
N ASN A 102 13.07 6.60 -9.73
CA ASN A 102 14.50 6.59 -9.43
C ASN A 102 14.90 5.41 -8.53
N LYS A 103 14.12 5.15 -7.47
CA LYS A 103 14.32 4.01 -6.55
C LYS A 103 13.01 3.58 -5.92
N LEU A 104 12.94 2.32 -5.55
CA LEU A 104 11.80 1.72 -4.84
C LEU A 104 12.23 1.12 -3.51
N VAL A 105 11.47 1.38 -2.47
CA VAL A 105 11.55 0.66 -1.19
C VAL A 105 10.24 -0.10 -0.98
N VAL A 106 10.33 -1.39 -0.72
CA VAL A 106 9.17 -2.21 -0.33
C VAL A 106 9.40 -2.81 1.05
N ALA A 107 8.48 -2.56 1.96
CA ALA A 107 8.52 -3.10 3.32
C ALA A 107 7.39 -4.10 3.52
N ALA A 108 7.73 -5.32 3.92
CA ALA A 108 6.81 -6.44 4.15
C ALA A 108 5.75 -6.59 3.03
N PRO A 109 6.13 -6.60 1.73
CA PRO A 109 5.17 -6.75 0.65
C PRO A 109 4.51 -8.12 0.74
N VAL A 110 3.18 -8.16 0.54
CA VAL A 110 2.43 -9.42 0.59
C VAL A 110 2.68 -10.22 -0.69
N ILE A 111 3.81 -10.92 -0.74
CA ILE A 111 4.17 -11.80 -1.86
C ILE A 111 3.28 -13.05 -1.88
N SER A 112 3.00 -13.61 -0.70
CA SER A 112 1.99 -14.64 -0.52
C SER A 112 1.18 -14.37 0.74
N PHE A 113 -0.06 -14.82 0.76
CA PHE A 113 -0.89 -14.70 1.95
C PHE A 113 -0.49 -15.75 2.99
N LYS A 114 -0.53 -15.38 4.28
CA LYS A 114 -0.20 -16.28 5.40
C LYS A 114 -0.98 -17.59 5.36
N ASN A 115 -2.27 -17.52 4.98
CA ASN A 115 -3.14 -18.66 4.74
C ASN A 115 -3.55 -18.70 3.26
N PRO A 116 -2.71 -19.22 2.34
CA PRO A 116 -2.97 -19.18 0.89
C PRO A 116 -4.29 -19.89 0.53
N PHE A 117 -4.63 -21.00 1.19
CA PHE A 117 -5.88 -21.70 0.96
C PHE A 117 -7.10 -20.84 1.34
N GLU A 118 -7.06 -20.18 2.49
CA GLU A 118 -8.13 -19.30 2.94
C GLU A 118 -8.38 -18.16 1.94
N VAL A 119 -7.34 -17.45 1.54
CA VAL A 119 -7.47 -16.29 0.64
C VAL A 119 -7.74 -16.73 -0.81
N ASN A 120 -7.00 -17.70 -1.33
CA ASN A 120 -7.10 -18.08 -2.74
C ASN A 120 -8.31 -18.97 -3.04
N VAL A 121 -8.88 -19.64 -2.05
CA VAL A 121 -10.03 -20.54 -2.21
C VAL A 121 -11.25 -19.99 -1.48
N LEU A 122 -11.23 -19.88 -0.14
CA LEU A 122 -12.43 -19.53 0.62
C LEU A 122 -12.85 -18.07 0.37
N VAL A 123 -11.93 -17.11 0.44
CA VAL A 123 -12.27 -15.72 0.15
C VAL A 123 -12.72 -15.57 -1.30
N ARG A 124 -12.05 -16.21 -2.25
CA ARG A 124 -12.44 -16.18 -3.65
C ARG A 124 -13.86 -16.68 -3.90
N LEU A 125 -14.29 -17.74 -3.18
CA LEU A 125 -15.62 -18.35 -3.38
C LEU A 125 -16.72 -17.64 -2.56
N PHE A 126 -16.42 -17.20 -1.34
CA PHE A 126 -17.43 -16.79 -0.37
C PHE A 126 -17.42 -15.30 0.01
N HIS A 127 -16.48 -14.47 -0.54
CA HIS A 127 -16.37 -13.04 -0.20
C HIS A 127 -17.67 -12.24 -0.38
N ARG A 128 -18.57 -12.67 -1.27
CA ARG A 128 -19.86 -12.00 -1.48
C ARG A 128 -20.91 -12.38 -0.45
N ILE A 129 -20.74 -13.50 0.26
CA ILE A 129 -21.63 -13.99 1.32
C ILE A 129 -21.11 -13.51 2.67
N VAL A 130 -19.81 -13.69 2.91
CA VAL A 130 -19.11 -13.19 4.10
C VAL A 130 -18.26 -12.00 3.68
N THR A 131 -18.77 -10.79 3.96
CA THR A 131 -18.16 -9.55 3.45
C THR A 131 -17.09 -8.97 4.36
N LYS A 132 -17.01 -9.43 5.62
CA LYS A 132 -16.03 -8.97 6.61
C LYS A 132 -15.66 -10.07 7.61
N GLN A 133 -14.41 -10.03 8.09
CA GLN A 133 -13.87 -10.96 9.09
C GLN A 133 -13.11 -10.18 10.15
N LYS A 134 -13.39 -10.45 11.43
CA LYS A 134 -12.72 -9.76 12.54
C LYS A 134 -11.22 -10.06 12.51
N LYS A 135 -10.39 -9.02 12.65
CA LYS A 135 -8.94 -9.18 12.80
C LYS A 135 -8.62 -9.89 14.12
N GLY A 136 -7.71 -10.87 14.08
CA GLY A 136 -7.18 -11.50 15.29
C GLY A 136 -6.45 -10.47 16.17
N LYS A 137 -6.30 -10.78 17.47
CA LYS A 137 -5.44 -9.97 18.33
C LYS A 137 -4.00 -10.07 17.83
N HIS A 138 -3.32 -8.92 17.66
CA HIS A 138 -1.90 -8.91 17.34
C HIS A 138 -1.12 -9.67 18.44
N PRO A 139 -0.19 -10.60 18.11
CA PRO A 139 0.57 -11.34 19.09
C PRO A 139 1.48 -10.45 19.96
N SER A 140 1.93 -9.33 19.42
CA SER A 140 2.65 -8.32 20.17
C SER A 140 1.64 -7.52 20.99
N GLY A 141 1.58 -7.80 22.31
CA GLY A 141 0.77 -7.04 23.27
C GLY A 141 1.13 -5.55 23.40
N HIS A 142 1.69 -4.98 22.38
CA HIS A 142 1.96 -3.55 22.26
C HIS A 142 0.69 -2.83 21.80
N ASN A 143 -0.13 -2.44 22.79
CA ASN A 143 -1.05 -1.30 22.70
C ASN A 143 -0.30 0.03 22.41
N THR A 144 0.76 0.01 21.63
CA THR A 144 1.65 1.16 21.43
C THR A 144 1.17 2.13 20.37
N ILE A 145 0.14 1.79 19.61
CA ILE A 145 -0.52 2.77 18.73
C ILE A 145 -1.94 2.99 19.25
N LYS A 146 -2.06 3.83 20.29
CA LYS A 146 -3.35 4.23 20.90
C LYS A 146 -4.36 4.86 19.91
N ASN A 147 -3.96 5.14 18.66
CA ASN A 147 -4.76 5.80 17.64
C ASN A 147 -4.64 5.13 16.26
N TYR A 148 -4.42 3.81 16.19
CA TYR A 148 -4.45 3.11 14.89
C TYR A 148 -5.84 3.26 14.27
N SER A 149 -5.92 3.98 13.16
CA SER A 149 -7.16 4.33 12.47
C SER A 149 -7.53 3.36 11.33
N GLY A 150 -6.94 2.17 11.31
CA GLY A 150 -7.32 1.12 10.36
C GLY A 150 -8.62 0.40 10.77
N TYR A 151 -9.19 -0.39 9.85
CA TYR A 151 -10.40 -1.18 10.16
C TYR A 151 -10.12 -2.27 11.18
N ASP A 152 -11.08 -2.56 12.05
CA ASP A 152 -11.05 -3.66 13.02
C ASP A 152 -11.39 -5.02 12.40
N HIS A 153 -11.93 -5.01 11.17
CA HIS A 153 -12.23 -6.19 10.36
C HIS A 153 -11.50 -6.12 9.03
N TYR A 154 -11.21 -7.27 8.44
CA TYR A 154 -10.78 -7.37 7.05
C TYR A 154 -12.01 -7.25 6.13
N PRO A 155 -12.04 -6.31 5.18
CA PRO A 155 -13.05 -6.24 4.13
C PRO A 155 -12.77 -7.35 3.10
N LEU A 156 -13.57 -8.41 3.06
CA LEU A 156 -13.25 -9.61 2.29
C LEU A 156 -13.47 -9.48 0.78
N ILE A 157 -14.38 -8.60 0.35
CA ILE A 157 -14.54 -8.30 -1.08
C ILE A 157 -13.28 -7.58 -1.57
N ALA A 158 -12.83 -6.55 -0.85
CA ALA A 158 -11.59 -5.85 -1.16
C ALA A 158 -10.36 -6.75 -1.05
N LEU A 159 -10.34 -7.71 -0.12
CA LEU A 159 -9.25 -8.69 -0.03
C LEU A 159 -9.18 -9.57 -1.28
N ASN A 160 -10.31 -9.95 -1.85
CA ASN A 160 -10.33 -10.66 -3.15
C ASN A 160 -9.85 -9.75 -4.30
N GLU A 161 -10.18 -8.46 -4.28
CA GLU A 161 -9.64 -7.49 -5.24
C GLU A 161 -8.11 -7.35 -5.09
N PHE A 162 -7.61 -7.27 -3.85
CA PHE A 162 -6.18 -7.28 -3.58
C PHE A 162 -5.49 -8.54 -4.09
N ARG A 163 -6.08 -9.72 -3.91
CA ARG A 163 -5.58 -10.98 -4.48
C ARG A 163 -5.46 -10.91 -6.01
N LYS A 164 -6.49 -10.40 -6.70
CA LYS A 164 -6.45 -10.21 -8.17
C LYS A 164 -5.33 -9.24 -8.59
N MET A 165 -5.17 -8.15 -7.85
CA MET A 165 -4.10 -7.18 -8.05
C MET A 165 -2.71 -7.84 -7.96
N ASN A 166 -2.47 -8.66 -6.92
CA ASN A 166 -1.23 -9.41 -6.75
C ASN A 166 -0.94 -10.29 -7.97
N ASP A 167 -1.94 -11.06 -8.43
CA ASP A 167 -1.79 -11.94 -9.61
C ASP A 167 -1.35 -11.18 -10.87
N ILE A 168 -1.81 -9.92 -11.04
CA ILE A 168 -1.44 -9.06 -12.17
C ILE A 168 0.00 -8.56 -12.01
N VAL A 169 0.33 -8.03 -10.83
CA VAL A 169 1.65 -7.42 -10.57
C VAL A 169 2.76 -8.48 -10.66
N PHE A 170 2.56 -9.65 -10.07
CA PHE A 170 3.59 -10.71 -10.08
C PHE A 170 3.95 -11.21 -11.47
N LYS A 171 3.00 -11.22 -12.41
CA LYS A 171 3.28 -11.54 -13.82
C LYS A 171 4.15 -10.50 -14.52
N LYS A 172 4.38 -9.34 -13.90
CA LYS A 172 5.11 -8.20 -14.48
C LYS A 172 6.36 -7.80 -13.69
N LEU A 173 6.74 -8.54 -12.65
CA LEU A 173 7.91 -8.22 -11.81
C LEU A 173 9.21 -8.11 -12.60
N ASN A 174 9.36 -8.84 -13.70
CA ASN A 174 10.52 -8.75 -14.58
C ASN A 174 10.70 -7.38 -15.27
N ARG A 175 9.68 -6.50 -15.19
CA ARG A 175 9.73 -5.13 -15.70
C ARG A 175 10.37 -4.15 -14.73
N VAL A 176 10.44 -4.49 -13.43
CA VAL A 176 11.08 -3.63 -12.43
C VAL A 176 12.57 -3.56 -12.72
N LYS A 177 13.07 -2.36 -13.03
CA LYS A 177 14.47 -2.12 -13.42
C LYS A 177 15.19 -1.09 -12.52
N CYS A 178 14.43 -0.34 -11.72
CA CYS A 178 15.02 0.62 -10.78
C CYS A 178 15.72 -0.11 -9.62
N PRO A 179 16.67 0.54 -8.93
CA PRO A 179 17.21 0.03 -7.68
C PRO A 179 16.08 -0.21 -6.66
N LEU A 180 16.08 -1.38 -6.07
CA LEU A 180 15.06 -1.86 -5.12
C LEU A 180 15.69 -2.18 -3.77
N LEU A 181 15.17 -1.57 -2.69
CA LEU A 181 15.42 -2.00 -1.33
C LEU A 181 14.21 -2.83 -0.85
N TYR A 182 14.48 -4.08 -0.50
CA TYR A 182 13.48 -4.99 0.06
C TYR A 182 13.70 -5.13 1.58
N VAL A 183 12.70 -4.80 2.37
CA VAL A 183 12.72 -4.90 3.83
C VAL A 183 11.65 -5.88 4.27
N HIS A 184 12.04 -6.92 4.99
CA HIS A 184 11.12 -7.97 5.45
C HIS A 184 11.58 -8.52 6.80
N SER A 185 10.64 -8.89 7.66
CA SER A 185 10.95 -9.54 8.93
C SER A 185 11.15 -11.04 8.70
N GLU A 186 12.11 -11.65 9.38
CA GLU A 186 12.33 -13.11 9.33
C GLU A 186 11.14 -13.91 9.87
N ASN A 187 10.29 -13.28 10.69
CA ASN A 187 9.14 -13.93 11.35
C ASN A 187 7.78 -13.50 10.78
N ASP A 188 7.75 -12.83 9.66
CA ASP A 188 6.50 -12.35 9.03
C ASP A 188 5.94 -13.38 8.03
#